data_6fc5a680d2fd2456ad6cad0a42903e74
#
_entry.id   6fc5a680d2fd2456ad6cad0a42903e74
#
_cell.length_a   1.000
_cell.length_b   1.000
_cell.length_c   1.000
_cell.angle_alpha   90.00
_cell.angle_beta   90.00
_cell.angle_gamma   90.00
#
_symmetry.space_group_name_H-M   'P 1'
#
loop_
_entity.id
_entity.type
_entity.pdbx_description
1 polymer ?
#
loop_
_entity_poly.entity_id
_entity_poly.type
_entity_poly.pdbx_seq_one_letter_code
_entity_poly.pdbx_strand_id
1 'polypeptide(L)'
;MTKYRAKPLYYCHQAQKFIESKQVKQLSKLEQKSLTYFASRHEFDVYKVLFETSLRSKIELQPKVEIIPPKVTICYPNGKYWKADFMTRIDSKPTMLIEAKGVITKDFMLILSLLELNNQELFNKLWLIFPNSIPQNLLIKRLQQTTMKEKVLTLKQFRKKILTMTTR
;
A
#
# COMPACT_ATOMS: atom_id res chain seq x y z
N MET A 1 -23.61 -10.14 0.06
CA MET A 1 -22.24 -9.75 -0.38
C MET A 1 -21.28 -10.11 0.73
N THR A 2 -20.48 -11.16 0.55
CA THR A 2 -19.43 -11.52 1.50
C THR A 2 -18.33 -10.47 1.43
N LYS A 3 -18.27 -9.57 2.43
CA LYS A 3 -17.08 -8.76 2.65
C LYS A 3 -15.90 -9.72 2.69
N TYR A 4 -14.91 -9.52 1.82
CA TYR A 4 -13.62 -10.17 1.93
C TYR A 4 -13.11 -9.92 3.35
N ARG A 5 -13.26 -10.92 4.22
CA ARG A 5 -12.73 -10.87 5.59
C ARG A 5 -11.24 -11.17 5.49
N ALA A 6 -10.48 -10.18 5.05
CA ALA A 6 -9.04 -10.23 5.21
C ALA A 6 -8.75 -10.42 6.70
N LYS A 7 -8.04 -11.47 7.04
CA LYS A 7 -7.62 -11.68 8.44
C LYS A 7 -6.43 -10.77 8.70
N PRO A 8 -6.51 -9.90 9.71
CA PRO A 8 -5.38 -9.07 10.09
C PRO A 8 -4.25 -9.95 10.62
N LEU A 9 -3.03 -9.52 10.34
CA LEU A 9 -1.81 -10.22 10.71
C LEU A 9 -0.93 -9.30 11.56
N TYR A 10 -0.29 -9.87 12.55
CA TYR A 10 0.76 -9.21 13.33
C TYR A 10 2.08 -9.92 13.05
N TYR A 11 3.12 -9.16 12.75
CA TYR A 11 4.43 -9.70 12.46
C TYR A 11 5.45 -9.23 13.47
N CYS A 12 6.15 -10.18 14.10
CA CYS A 12 7.26 -9.92 15.00
C CYS A 12 8.57 -9.99 14.22
N HIS A 13 9.25 -8.83 14.07
CA HIS A 13 10.52 -8.77 13.34
C HIS A 13 11.65 -9.51 14.05
N GLN A 14 11.68 -9.51 15.39
CA GLN A 14 12.70 -10.21 16.18
C GLN A 14 12.59 -11.72 16.01
N ALA A 15 11.38 -12.25 16.11
CA ALA A 15 11.13 -13.68 15.99
C ALA A 15 10.90 -14.14 14.53
N GLN A 16 10.86 -13.22 13.57
CA GLN A 16 10.57 -13.46 12.15
C GLN A 16 9.33 -14.32 11.89
N LYS A 17 8.31 -14.17 12.71
CA LYS A 17 7.08 -14.97 12.65
C LYS A 17 5.82 -14.15 12.78
N PHE A 18 4.72 -14.74 12.30
CA PHE A 18 3.38 -14.20 12.51
C PHE A 18 2.88 -14.54 13.92
N ILE A 19 2.10 -13.62 14.47
CA ILE A 19 1.41 -13.77 15.74
C ILE A 19 -0.08 -13.60 15.46
N GLU A 20 -0.89 -14.54 15.91
CA GLU A 20 -2.36 -14.46 15.78
C GLU A 20 -2.93 -13.37 16.70
N SER A 21 -4.03 -12.73 16.28
CA SER A 21 -4.69 -11.66 17.05
C SER A 21 -5.06 -12.08 18.48
N LYS A 22 -5.35 -13.37 18.69
CA LYS A 22 -5.64 -13.92 20.03
C LYS A 22 -4.40 -13.91 20.92
N GLN A 23 -3.25 -14.24 20.37
CA GLN A 23 -1.97 -14.29 21.08
C GLN A 23 -1.45 -12.87 21.38
N VAL A 24 -1.71 -11.91 20.52
CA VAL A 24 -1.30 -10.50 20.75
C VAL A 24 -1.87 -9.95 22.05
N LYS A 25 -3.11 -10.32 22.42
CA LYS A 25 -3.74 -9.90 23.67
C LYS A 25 -3.04 -10.45 24.93
N GLN A 26 -2.26 -11.52 24.79
CA GLN A 26 -1.53 -12.16 25.88
C GLN A 26 -0.11 -11.61 26.05
N LEU A 27 0.36 -10.81 25.08
CA LEU A 27 1.68 -10.21 25.12
C LEU A 27 1.68 -8.95 26.02
N SER A 28 2.83 -8.68 26.61
CA SER A 28 3.06 -7.44 27.35
C SER A 28 2.93 -6.22 26.42
N LYS A 29 2.66 -5.04 27.00
CA LYS A 29 2.58 -3.79 26.23
C LYS A 29 3.86 -3.47 25.44
N LEU A 30 5.00 -3.88 25.94
CA LEU A 30 6.30 -3.70 25.29
C LEU A 30 6.42 -4.59 24.04
N GLU A 31 6.07 -5.87 24.18
CA GLU A 31 6.06 -6.82 23.06
C GLU A 31 5.06 -6.42 21.98
N GLN A 32 3.85 -5.96 22.36
CA GLN A 32 2.85 -5.46 21.42
C GLN A 32 3.37 -4.29 20.58
N LYS A 33 4.18 -3.39 21.17
CA LYS A 33 4.79 -2.26 20.44
C LYS A 33 5.84 -2.69 19.41
N SER A 34 6.43 -3.88 19.56
CA SER A 34 7.40 -4.44 18.61
C SER A 34 6.75 -5.11 17.40
N LEU A 35 5.42 -5.23 17.38
CA LEU A 35 4.69 -5.86 16.31
C LEU A 35 4.31 -4.87 15.22
N THR A 36 4.44 -5.31 13.97
CA THR A 36 3.88 -4.59 12.82
C THR A 36 2.54 -5.20 12.43
N TYR A 37 1.52 -4.35 12.36
CA TYR A 37 0.18 -4.73 11.94
C TYR A 37 0.02 -4.63 10.43
N PHE A 38 -0.59 -5.64 9.82
CA PHE A 38 -1.02 -5.66 8.42
C PHE A 38 -2.50 -6.04 8.36
N ALA A 39 -3.30 -5.28 7.61
CA ALA A 39 -4.72 -5.54 7.47
C ALA A 39 -5.00 -6.81 6.65
N SER A 40 -4.04 -7.28 5.86
CA SER A 40 -4.16 -8.48 5.05
C SER A 40 -2.83 -9.20 4.84
N ARG A 41 -2.89 -10.47 4.49
CA ARG A 41 -1.72 -11.26 4.06
C ARG A 41 -1.06 -10.64 2.82
N HIS A 42 -1.84 -10.12 1.90
CA HIS A 42 -1.32 -9.51 0.68
C HIS A 42 -0.49 -8.24 0.98
N GLU A 43 -0.92 -7.39 1.89
CA GLU A 43 -0.10 -6.26 2.36
C GLU A 43 1.25 -6.73 2.92
N PHE A 44 1.24 -7.76 3.76
CA PHE A 44 2.49 -8.32 4.28
C PHE A 44 3.38 -8.87 3.17
N ASP A 45 2.84 -9.57 2.18
CA ASP A 45 3.63 -10.13 1.09
C ASP A 45 4.26 -9.01 0.22
N VAL A 46 3.58 -7.88 0.01
CA VAL A 46 4.14 -6.67 -0.60
C VAL A 46 5.24 -6.07 0.27
N TYR A 47 4.97 -5.89 1.57
CA TYR A 47 5.97 -5.42 2.54
C TYR A 47 7.24 -6.28 2.52
N LYS A 48 7.09 -7.60 2.50
CA LYS A 48 8.22 -8.54 2.46
C LYS A 48 9.12 -8.30 1.24
N VAL A 49 8.54 -8.06 0.07
CA VAL A 49 9.31 -7.73 -1.14
C VAL A 49 10.13 -6.45 -0.94
N LEU A 50 9.54 -5.41 -0.36
CA LEU A 50 10.25 -4.15 -0.07
C LEU A 50 11.33 -4.34 1.00
N PHE A 51 11.04 -5.14 2.03
CA PHE A 51 11.93 -5.39 3.15
C PHE A 51 13.17 -6.21 2.76
N GLU A 52 13.05 -7.12 1.79
CA GLU A 52 14.15 -7.94 1.25
C GLU A 52 15.10 -7.14 0.34
N THR A 53 14.76 -5.88 0.04
CA THR A 53 15.54 -5.02 -0.86
C THR A 53 16.30 -3.93 -0.10
N SER A 54 17.14 -3.17 -0.80
CA SER A 54 17.84 -1.99 -0.24
C SER A 54 16.89 -0.86 0.20
N LEU A 55 15.60 -0.97 -0.10
CA LEU A 55 14.56 -0.02 0.28
C LEU A 55 14.11 -0.18 1.74
N ARG A 56 14.50 -1.25 2.43
CA ARG A 56 14.08 -1.59 3.79
C ARG A 56 14.08 -0.42 4.76
N SER A 57 15.17 0.35 4.83
CA SER A 57 15.34 1.47 5.76
C SER A 57 14.52 2.72 5.40
N LYS A 58 13.86 2.70 4.24
CA LYS A 58 13.16 3.85 3.65
C LYS A 58 11.65 3.64 3.56
N ILE A 59 11.12 2.55 4.14
CA ILE A 59 9.70 2.20 4.07
C ILE A 59 8.95 2.89 5.21
N GLU A 60 8.00 3.74 4.86
CA GLU A 60 6.99 4.29 5.77
C GLU A 60 5.72 3.46 5.65
N LEU A 61 5.19 3.00 6.78
CA LEU A 61 3.96 2.22 6.86
C LEU A 61 2.75 3.14 7.05
N GLN A 62 1.69 2.88 6.32
CA GLN A 62 0.41 3.61 6.40
C GLN A 62 0.57 5.14 6.35
N PRO A 63 1.32 5.69 5.35
CA PRO A 63 1.49 7.12 5.21
C PRO A 63 0.14 7.81 5.01
N LYS A 64 -0.04 8.95 5.65
CA LYS A 64 -1.18 9.83 5.38
C LYS A 64 -0.88 10.65 4.13
N VAL A 65 -1.65 10.42 3.09
CA VAL A 65 -1.55 11.14 1.81
C VAL A 65 -2.69 12.12 1.71
N GLU A 66 -2.38 13.39 1.47
CA GLU A 66 -3.38 14.41 1.24
C GLU A 66 -3.99 14.23 -0.16
N ILE A 67 -5.31 14.05 -0.21
CA ILE A 67 -6.06 13.86 -1.46
C ILE A 67 -7.00 15.04 -1.77
N ILE A 68 -7.26 15.90 -0.79
CA ILE A 68 -8.06 17.11 -0.92
C ILE A 68 -7.28 18.29 -0.33
N PRO A 69 -7.01 19.36 -1.09
CA PRO A 69 -6.31 20.53 -0.58
C PRO A 69 -7.01 21.14 0.64
N PRO A 70 -6.27 21.71 1.60
CA PRO A 70 -6.82 22.25 2.86
C PRO A 70 -7.93 23.28 2.67
N LYS A 71 -7.85 24.08 1.59
CA LYS A 71 -8.79 25.16 1.28
C LYS A 71 -10.09 24.68 0.62
N VAL A 72 -10.16 23.41 0.20
CA VAL A 72 -11.35 22.88 -0.49
C VAL A 72 -12.28 22.26 0.55
N THR A 73 -13.51 22.77 0.61
CA THR A 73 -14.57 22.24 1.45
C THR A 73 -15.37 21.22 0.64
N ILE A 74 -14.89 19.97 0.64
CA ILE A 74 -15.64 18.84 0.07
C ILE A 74 -16.00 17.91 1.22
N CYS A 75 -17.27 17.53 1.33
CA CYS A 75 -17.73 16.48 2.22
C CYS A 75 -17.31 15.11 1.65
N TYR A 76 -16.05 14.73 1.88
CA TYR A 76 -15.60 13.38 1.66
C TYR A 76 -15.73 12.59 2.98
N PRO A 77 -16.41 11.43 3.00
CA PRO A 77 -16.73 10.73 4.25
C PRO A 77 -15.52 10.38 5.12
N ASN A 78 -14.35 10.18 4.51
CA ASN A 78 -13.12 9.78 5.18
C ASN A 78 -12.13 10.94 5.41
N GLY A 79 -12.57 12.19 5.21
CA GLY A 79 -11.73 13.38 5.41
C GLY A 79 -10.77 13.66 4.26
N LYS A 80 -9.81 14.56 4.50
CA LYS A 80 -8.87 15.08 3.47
C LYS A 80 -7.68 14.15 3.18
N TYR A 81 -7.53 13.10 3.95
CA TYR A 81 -6.37 12.23 3.91
C TYR A 81 -6.76 10.79 3.58
N TRP A 82 -5.95 10.17 2.75
CA TRP A 82 -5.96 8.75 2.51
C TRP A 82 -4.75 8.09 3.19
N LYS A 83 -4.96 6.95 3.81
CA LYS A 83 -3.88 6.10 4.30
C LYS A 83 -3.54 5.08 3.21
N ALA A 84 -2.43 5.30 2.52
CA ALA A 84 -1.88 4.28 1.63
C ALA A 84 -1.16 3.19 2.45
N ASP A 85 -0.89 2.03 1.85
CA ASP A 85 -0.25 0.95 2.59
C ASP A 85 1.23 1.24 2.87
N PHE A 86 1.99 1.71 1.85
CA PHE A 86 3.41 1.99 1.99
C PHE A 86 3.85 3.21 1.21
N MET A 87 4.91 3.85 1.69
CA MET A 87 5.66 4.86 0.96
C MET A 87 7.15 4.59 1.13
N THR A 88 7.91 4.66 0.04
CA THR A 88 9.37 4.68 0.12
C THR A 88 9.88 6.11 -0.06
N ARG A 89 11.00 6.44 0.61
CA ARG A 89 11.59 7.77 0.56
C ARG A 89 13.10 7.68 0.29
N ILE A 90 13.62 8.65 -0.45
CA ILE A 90 15.06 8.94 -0.58
C ILE A 90 15.23 10.40 -0.22
N ASP A 91 16.14 10.69 0.72
CA ASP A 91 16.38 12.05 1.22
C ASP A 91 15.10 12.80 1.58
N SER A 92 14.22 12.12 2.34
CA SER A 92 12.90 12.58 2.75
C SER A 92 11.88 12.78 1.62
N LYS A 93 12.26 12.63 0.35
CA LYS A 93 11.35 12.78 -0.79
C LYS A 93 10.64 11.44 -1.09
N PRO A 94 9.32 11.44 -1.31
CA PRO A 94 8.59 10.25 -1.76
C PRO A 94 9.13 9.75 -3.10
N THR A 95 9.44 8.45 -3.20
CA THR A 95 9.89 7.81 -4.45
C THR A 95 8.88 6.86 -5.02
N MET A 96 8.20 6.09 -4.15
CA MET A 96 7.08 5.24 -4.53
C MET A 96 5.99 5.36 -3.48
N LEU A 97 4.75 5.44 -3.93
CA LEU A 97 3.53 5.28 -3.14
C LEU A 97 2.93 3.93 -3.54
N ILE A 98 2.70 3.03 -2.59
CA ILE A 98 2.36 1.64 -2.89
C ILE A 98 1.08 1.26 -2.19
N GLU A 99 0.18 0.67 -2.95
CA GLU A 99 -1.10 0.17 -2.47
C GLU A 99 -1.29 -1.29 -2.86
N ALA A 100 -1.46 -2.16 -1.88
CA ALA A 100 -1.73 -3.59 -2.05
C ALA A 100 -3.24 -3.83 -2.14
N LYS A 101 -3.75 -4.11 -3.32
CA LYS A 101 -5.19 -4.26 -3.55
C LYS A 101 -5.58 -5.67 -3.95
N GLY A 102 -6.50 -6.27 -3.17
CA GLY A 102 -7.20 -7.49 -3.58
C GLY A 102 -8.40 -7.17 -4.49
N VAL A 103 -9.13 -6.12 -4.18
CA VAL A 103 -10.35 -5.69 -4.90
C VAL A 103 -10.38 -4.17 -5.01
N ILE A 104 -10.77 -3.67 -6.17
CA ILE A 104 -11.04 -2.25 -6.39
C ILE A 104 -12.46 -1.92 -5.92
N THR A 105 -12.57 -1.06 -4.91
CA THR A 105 -13.85 -0.54 -4.40
C THR A 105 -14.18 0.81 -5.04
N LYS A 106 -15.47 1.22 -4.98
CA LYS A 106 -15.91 2.55 -5.44
C LYS A 106 -15.18 3.66 -4.70
N ASP A 107 -15.01 3.51 -3.37
CA ASP A 107 -14.29 4.50 -2.55
C ASP A 107 -12.84 4.64 -2.98
N PHE A 108 -12.17 3.53 -3.30
CA PHE A 108 -10.79 3.59 -3.80
C PHE A 108 -10.71 4.24 -5.19
N MET A 109 -11.69 4.02 -6.05
CA MET A 109 -11.77 4.72 -7.34
C MET A 109 -11.87 6.24 -7.15
N LEU A 110 -12.67 6.70 -6.17
CA LEU A 110 -12.79 8.12 -5.84
C LEU A 110 -11.46 8.67 -5.29
N ILE A 111 -10.80 7.94 -4.39
CA ILE A 111 -9.48 8.29 -3.87
C ILE A 111 -8.48 8.49 -5.01
N LEU A 112 -8.41 7.57 -5.97
CA LEU A 112 -7.52 7.68 -7.12
C LEU A 112 -7.80 8.92 -7.96
N SER A 113 -9.08 9.21 -8.22
CA SER A 113 -9.48 10.40 -8.99
C SER A 113 -9.13 11.69 -8.24
N LEU A 114 -9.32 11.75 -6.92
CA LEU A 114 -8.93 12.90 -6.10
C LEU A 114 -7.42 13.08 -6.06
N LEU A 115 -6.66 11.98 -5.94
CA LEU A 115 -5.20 12.03 -5.95
C LEU A 115 -4.68 12.50 -7.32
N GLU A 116 -5.23 11.99 -8.42
CA GLU A 116 -4.89 12.40 -9.78
C GLU A 116 -5.14 13.89 -10.00
N LEU A 117 -6.28 14.39 -9.50
CA LEU A 117 -6.68 15.79 -9.68
C LEU A 117 -5.87 16.77 -8.83
N ASN A 118 -5.61 16.40 -7.57
CA ASN A 118 -5.09 17.35 -6.57
C ASN A 118 -3.61 17.15 -6.24
N ASN A 119 -3.03 15.98 -6.55
CA ASN A 119 -1.64 15.65 -6.26
C ASN A 119 -1.02 14.75 -7.33
N GLN A 120 -0.88 15.33 -8.53
CA GLN A 120 -0.35 14.64 -9.71
C GLN A 120 1.06 14.06 -9.46
N GLU A 121 1.87 14.71 -8.65
CA GLU A 121 3.22 14.23 -8.32
C GLU A 121 3.17 12.89 -7.58
N LEU A 122 2.35 12.76 -6.55
CA LEU A 122 2.17 11.50 -5.82
C LEU A 122 1.40 10.47 -6.64
N PHE A 123 0.41 10.90 -7.42
CA PHE A 123 -0.27 10.00 -8.35
C PHE A 123 0.70 9.34 -9.32
N ASN A 124 1.64 10.11 -9.87
CA ASN A 124 2.68 9.57 -10.76
C ASN A 124 3.67 8.63 -10.06
N LYS A 125 3.71 8.62 -8.73
CA LYS A 125 4.55 7.69 -7.92
C LYS A 125 3.76 6.48 -7.42
N LEU A 126 2.46 6.39 -7.70
CA LEU A 126 1.59 5.33 -7.21
C LEU A 126 1.85 4.01 -7.94
N TRP A 127 1.93 2.94 -7.16
CA TRP A 127 2.02 1.55 -7.59
C TRP A 127 0.85 0.77 -7.03
N LEU A 128 0.09 0.09 -7.89
CA LEU A 128 -1.02 -0.78 -7.51
C LEU A 128 -0.59 -2.23 -7.65
N ILE A 129 -0.57 -2.95 -6.53
CA ILE A 129 -0.09 -4.32 -6.49
C ILE A 129 -1.24 -5.27 -6.19
N PHE A 130 -1.48 -6.22 -7.10
CA PHE A 130 -2.51 -7.24 -6.98
C PHE A 130 -1.88 -8.60 -6.62
N PRO A 131 -2.59 -9.50 -5.90
CA PRO A 131 -1.98 -10.75 -5.44
C PRO A 131 -1.60 -11.65 -6.63
N ASN A 132 -2.55 -12.05 -7.47
CA ASN A 132 -2.35 -13.06 -8.51
C ASN A 132 -2.63 -12.54 -9.93
N SER A 133 -3.69 -11.75 -10.10
CA SER A 133 -4.12 -11.23 -11.40
C SER A 133 -4.57 -9.78 -11.28
N ILE A 134 -4.39 -9.01 -12.34
CA ILE A 134 -4.85 -7.63 -12.43
C ILE A 134 -6.34 -7.65 -12.84
N PRO A 135 -7.23 -7.01 -12.06
CA PRO A 135 -8.65 -6.96 -12.40
C PRO A 135 -8.91 -6.29 -13.74
N GLN A 136 -9.82 -6.85 -14.53
CA GLN A 136 -10.20 -6.34 -15.85
C GLN A 136 -11.42 -5.40 -15.75
N ASN A 137 -11.28 -4.28 -15.02
CA ASN A 137 -12.30 -3.24 -14.95
C ASN A 137 -11.91 -1.97 -15.72
N LEU A 138 -12.87 -1.09 -15.97
CA LEU A 138 -12.68 0.13 -16.77
C LEU A 138 -11.59 1.04 -16.17
N LEU A 139 -11.53 1.16 -14.84
CA LEU A 139 -10.51 1.97 -14.18
C LEU A 139 -9.11 1.44 -14.46
N ILE A 140 -8.89 0.14 -14.25
CA ILE A 140 -7.57 -0.49 -14.47
C ILE A 140 -7.18 -0.40 -15.95
N LYS A 141 -8.12 -0.63 -16.87
CA LYS A 141 -7.87 -0.44 -18.30
C LYS A 141 -7.44 0.99 -18.62
N ARG A 142 -8.13 2.01 -18.04
CA ARG A 142 -7.75 3.41 -18.18
C ARG A 142 -6.32 3.64 -17.64
N LEU A 143 -6.01 3.20 -16.43
CA LEU A 143 -4.68 3.37 -15.84
C LEU A 143 -3.58 2.70 -16.66
N GLN A 144 -3.87 1.52 -17.23
CA GLN A 144 -2.93 0.81 -18.10
C GLN A 144 -2.68 1.50 -19.46
N GLN A 145 -3.56 2.43 -19.86
CA GLN A 145 -3.37 3.26 -21.06
C GLN A 145 -2.59 4.56 -20.78
N THR A 146 -2.26 4.84 -19.53
CA THR A 146 -1.52 6.02 -19.09
C THR A 146 -0.09 5.65 -18.67
N THR A 147 0.63 6.63 -18.11
CA THR A 147 1.94 6.44 -17.47
C THR A 147 1.93 5.43 -16.32
N MET A 148 0.73 5.06 -15.83
CA MET A 148 0.54 4.05 -14.79
C MET A 148 0.65 2.60 -15.28
N LYS A 149 0.72 2.35 -16.61
CA LYS A 149 0.78 0.99 -17.19
C LYS A 149 1.81 0.11 -16.52
N GLU A 150 3.01 0.64 -16.30
CA GLU A 150 4.11 -0.10 -15.71
C GLU A 150 4.07 -0.24 -14.18
N LYS A 151 3.08 0.37 -13.53
CA LYS A 151 2.93 0.44 -12.07
C LYS A 151 1.69 -0.31 -11.56
N VAL A 152 0.87 -0.85 -12.46
CA VAL A 152 -0.25 -1.73 -12.16
C VAL A 152 0.21 -3.16 -12.37
N LEU A 153 0.57 -3.85 -11.29
CA LEU A 153 1.34 -5.10 -11.34
C LEU A 153 0.70 -6.18 -10.46
N THR A 154 0.98 -7.43 -10.80
CA THR A 154 0.83 -8.52 -9.83
C THR A 154 2.01 -8.53 -8.85
N LEU A 155 1.86 -9.18 -7.70
CA LEU A 155 2.95 -9.34 -6.72
C LEU A 155 4.20 -9.96 -7.34
N LYS A 156 4.03 -10.96 -8.22
CA LYS A 156 5.16 -11.60 -8.94
C LYS A 156 5.90 -10.62 -9.84
N GLN A 157 5.17 -9.79 -10.61
CA GLN A 157 5.75 -8.76 -11.49
C GLN A 157 6.43 -7.66 -10.67
N PHE A 158 5.80 -7.23 -9.58
CA PHE A 158 6.36 -6.24 -8.67
C PHE A 158 7.69 -6.72 -8.09
N ARG A 159 7.75 -7.95 -7.55
CA ARG A 159 8.99 -8.54 -7.03
C ARG A 159 10.12 -8.53 -8.06
N LYS A 160 9.83 -8.97 -9.28
CA LYS A 160 10.83 -8.95 -10.38
C LYS A 160 11.31 -7.53 -10.65
N LYS A 161 10.39 -6.56 -10.73
CA LYS A 161 10.72 -5.17 -11.05
C LYS A 161 11.55 -4.50 -9.96
N ILE A 162 11.19 -4.68 -8.69
CA ILE A 162 11.95 -4.11 -7.55
C ILE A 162 13.37 -4.69 -7.52
N LEU A 163 13.54 -5.99 -7.68
CA LEU A 163 14.88 -6.60 -7.71
C LEU A 163 15.76 -6.01 -8.82
N THR A 164 15.21 -5.79 -10.02
CA THR A 164 15.99 -5.17 -11.10
C THR A 164 16.32 -3.69 -10.87
N MET A 165 15.57 -2.97 -10.06
CA MET A 165 15.83 -1.57 -9.71
C MET A 165 16.91 -1.44 -8.62
N THR A 166 17.08 -2.44 -7.78
CA THR A 166 18.02 -2.41 -6.64
C THR A 166 19.39 -3.02 -6.95
N THR A 167 19.53 -3.69 -8.08
CA THR A 167 20.80 -4.28 -8.55
C THR A 167 21.61 -3.35 -9.48
N ARG A 168 21.11 -2.15 -9.74
CA ARG A 168 21.80 -1.08 -10.46
C ARG A 168 22.31 -0.01 -9.49
#